data_b3189c7a561df211ec8d6714786e4549
#
_entry.id   b3189c7a561df211ec8d6714786e4549
#
_cell.length_a   1.000
_cell.length_b   1.000
_cell.length_c   1.000
_cell.angle_alpha   90.00
_cell.angle_beta   90.00
_cell.angle_gamma   90.00
#
_symmetry.space_group_name_H-M   'P 1'
#
loop_
_entity.id
_entity.type
_entity.pdbx_description
1 polymer ?
#
loop_
_entity_poly.entity_id
_entity_poly.type
_entity_poly.pdbx_seq_one_letter_code
_entity_poly.pdbx_strand_id
1 'polypeptide(L)'
;GSRGLGDVYKRQNRNIYRHLRFAHPTYIYGELSFEIDDQGVPYWIAPVKKYNIGLFGGETVGKVVLCNAITGEMKTYHIENVPQWVDRAYSADLLVQLFDYYGTLKHGFLNSVLSQKDCLETTDGYNYLALDDDVWMYTGVTSVNGDQSNVGFVLSNQRTMETKYYKVEGATEASAM
;
A
#
# COMPACT_ATOMS: atom_id res chain seq x y z
N GLY A 1 -4.10 -27.43 -25.20
CA GLY A 1 -4.51 -26.10 -24.79
C GLY A 1 -3.53 -25.55 -23.78
N SER A 2 -2.76 -24.55 -24.17
CA SER A 2 -1.83 -23.85 -23.28
C SER A 2 -2.64 -23.09 -22.20
N ARG A 3 -2.62 -23.58 -20.99
CA ARG A 3 -3.09 -22.81 -19.84
C ARG A 3 -2.13 -21.65 -19.65
N GLY A 4 -2.63 -20.42 -19.81
CA GLY A 4 -1.80 -19.23 -19.70
C GLY A 4 -1.21 -19.08 -18.29
N LEU A 5 -0.04 -18.46 -18.19
CA LEU A 5 0.65 -18.11 -16.93
C LEU A 5 -0.29 -17.46 -15.89
N GLY A 6 -1.27 -16.68 -16.35
CA GLY A 6 -2.27 -16.07 -15.49
C GLY A 6 -3.20 -17.05 -14.76
N ASP A 7 -3.50 -18.23 -15.36
CA ASP A 7 -4.33 -19.25 -14.71
C ASP A 7 -3.56 -20.04 -13.64
N VAL A 8 -2.27 -20.23 -13.84
CA VAL A 8 -1.36 -20.85 -12.85
C VAL A 8 -1.22 -19.92 -11.64
N TYR A 9 -0.99 -18.65 -11.86
CA TYR A 9 -0.89 -17.64 -10.81
C TYR A 9 -2.18 -17.52 -9.96
N LYS A 10 -3.34 -17.48 -10.61
CA LYS A 10 -4.64 -17.45 -9.92
C LYS A 10 -4.88 -18.70 -9.05
N ARG A 11 -4.44 -19.87 -9.50
CA ARG A 11 -4.58 -21.12 -8.71
C ARG A 11 -3.64 -21.14 -7.52
N GLN A 12 -2.40 -20.68 -7.67
CA GLN A 12 -1.44 -20.57 -6.59
C GLN A 12 -1.94 -19.60 -5.51
N ASN A 13 -2.45 -18.43 -5.91
CA ASN A 13 -3.04 -17.48 -4.97
C ASN A 13 -4.22 -18.05 -4.17
N ARG A 14 -5.11 -18.81 -4.80
CA ARG A 14 -6.22 -19.47 -4.06
C ARG A 14 -5.72 -20.48 -3.04
N ASN A 15 -4.64 -21.20 -3.32
CA ASN A 15 -4.06 -22.17 -2.40
C ASN A 15 -3.39 -21.48 -1.22
N ILE A 16 -2.64 -20.39 -1.44
CA ILE A 16 -1.97 -19.65 -0.36
C ILE A 16 -2.97 -19.01 0.59
N TYR A 17 -4.04 -18.38 0.09
CA TYR A 17 -5.09 -17.83 0.96
C TYR A 17 -5.77 -18.89 1.83
N ARG A 18 -6.04 -20.08 1.28
CA ARG A 18 -6.59 -21.19 2.06
C ARG A 18 -5.61 -21.64 3.14
N HIS A 19 -4.32 -21.77 2.80
CA HIS A 19 -3.27 -22.17 3.72
C HIS A 19 -3.13 -21.16 4.87
N LEU A 20 -3.08 -19.87 4.57
CA LEU A 20 -3.06 -18.80 5.54
C LEU A 20 -4.29 -18.80 6.47
N ARG A 21 -5.49 -19.00 5.93
CA ARG A 21 -6.73 -19.07 6.72
C ARG A 21 -6.80 -20.28 7.63
N PHE A 22 -6.25 -21.42 7.21
CA PHE A 22 -6.19 -22.59 8.09
C PHE A 22 -5.21 -22.38 9.25
N ALA A 23 -4.06 -21.75 9.00
CA ALA A 23 -3.07 -21.46 10.04
C ALA A 23 -3.54 -20.38 11.02
N HIS A 24 -4.18 -19.33 10.49
CA HIS A 24 -4.62 -18.16 11.27
C HIS A 24 -6.04 -17.72 10.86
N PRO A 25 -7.08 -18.44 11.32
CA PRO A 25 -8.47 -18.22 10.87
C PRO A 25 -9.04 -16.84 11.24
N THR A 26 -8.48 -16.17 12.26
CA THR A 26 -8.92 -14.85 12.73
C THR A 26 -8.23 -13.68 12.04
N TYR A 27 -7.19 -13.92 11.22
CA TYR A 27 -6.47 -12.86 10.56
C TYR A 27 -7.21 -12.40 9.30
N ILE A 28 -7.27 -11.10 9.11
CA ILE A 28 -7.76 -10.46 7.89
C ILE A 28 -6.51 -10.00 7.12
N TYR A 29 -6.30 -10.59 5.96
CA TYR A 29 -5.13 -10.30 5.14
C TYR A 29 -5.40 -9.18 4.15
N GLY A 30 -4.38 -8.34 3.91
CA GLY A 30 -4.35 -7.41 2.81
C GLY A 30 -3.93 -8.08 1.49
N GLU A 31 -3.48 -7.29 0.55
CA GLU A 31 -2.92 -7.78 -0.70
C GLU A 31 -1.64 -8.58 -0.43
N LEU A 32 -1.55 -9.77 -1.03
CA LEU A 32 -0.37 -10.61 -0.93
C LEU A 32 0.65 -10.22 -2.00
N SER A 33 1.92 -10.14 -1.62
CA SER A 33 3.04 -10.04 -2.55
C SER A 33 3.92 -11.30 -2.51
N PHE A 34 4.74 -11.44 -3.55
CA PHE A 34 5.68 -12.54 -3.68
C PHE A 34 7.08 -11.95 -3.81
N GLU A 35 7.97 -12.30 -2.90
CA GLU A 35 9.32 -11.76 -2.81
C GLU A 35 10.34 -12.89 -2.58
N ILE A 36 11.60 -12.59 -2.83
CA ILE A 36 12.72 -13.53 -2.67
C ILE A 36 13.64 -12.92 -1.64
N ASP A 37 14.02 -13.70 -0.62
CA ASP A 37 14.96 -13.24 0.40
C ASP A 37 16.41 -13.16 -0.12
N ASP A 38 17.30 -12.66 0.70
CA ASP A 38 18.74 -12.49 0.38
C ASP A 38 19.47 -13.81 0.07
N GLN A 39 18.87 -14.96 0.41
CA GLN A 39 19.40 -16.30 0.14
C GLN A 39 18.79 -16.93 -1.11
N GLY A 40 17.89 -16.23 -1.80
CA GLY A 40 17.18 -16.71 -2.99
C GLY A 40 15.96 -17.60 -2.69
N VAL A 41 15.48 -17.59 -1.43
CA VAL A 41 14.28 -18.37 -1.05
C VAL A 41 13.02 -17.55 -1.32
N PRO A 42 12.04 -18.12 -2.04
CA PRO A 42 10.80 -17.40 -2.34
C PRO A 42 9.82 -17.46 -1.17
N TYR A 43 9.16 -16.32 -0.92
CA TYR A 43 8.14 -16.14 0.11
C TYR A 43 6.89 -15.46 -0.42
N TRP A 44 5.74 -15.86 0.13
CA TRP A 44 4.53 -15.07 0.10
C TRP A 44 4.51 -14.14 1.31
N ILE A 45 4.34 -12.87 1.05
CA ILE A 45 4.21 -11.81 2.06
C ILE A 45 2.72 -11.53 2.24
N ALA A 46 2.21 -11.76 3.44
CA ALA A 46 0.80 -11.60 3.76
C ALA A 46 0.62 -10.59 4.88
N PRO A 47 0.38 -9.31 4.56
CA PRO A 47 0.08 -8.29 5.55
C PRO A 47 -1.22 -8.59 6.29
N VAL A 48 -1.23 -8.47 7.60
CA VAL A 48 -2.42 -8.64 8.46
C VAL A 48 -2.97 -7.28 8.81
N LYS A 49 -4.20 -7.02 8.40
CA LYS A 49 -4.89 -5.78 8.65
C LYS A 49 -5.16 -5.56 10.12
N LYS A 50 -4.95 -4.34 10.58
CA LYS A 50 -5.30 -3.86 11.90
C LYS A 50 -6.23 -2.67 11.75
N TYR A 51 -7.35 -2.69 12.45
CA TYR A 51 -8.29 -1.57 12.49
C TYR A 51 -8.08 -0.79 13.78
N ASN A 52 -7.83 0.50 13.68
CA ASN A 52 -7.79 1.38 14.83
C ASN A 52 -9.23 1.81 15.17
N ILE A 53 -9.68 1.53 16.39
CA ILE A 53 -11.01 1.91 16.86
C ILE A 53 -10.96 3.36 17.34
N GLY A 54 -11.78 4.22 16.74
CA GLY A 54 -11.90 5.62 17.11
C GLY A 54 -12.62 6.45 16.04
N LEU A 55 -12.95 7.70 16.37
CA LEU A 55 -13.67 8.62 15.47
C LEU A 55 -12.94 8.84 14.12
N PHE A 56 -11.63 8.64 14.12
CA PHE A 56 -10.73 8.75 12.97
C PHE A 56 -9.95 7.44 12.77
N GLY A 57 -10.53 6.31 13.14
CA GLY A 57 -9.92 5.00 12.99
C GLY A 57 -9.79 4.61 11.53
N GLY A 58 -8.58 4.26 11.11
CA GLY A 58 -8.27 3.77 9.76
C GLY A 58 -7.75 2.34 9.78
N GLU A 59 -7.76 1.72 8.62
CA GLU A 59 -7.09 0.45 8.37
C GLU A 59 -5.57 0.67 8.33
N THR A 60 -4.81 -0.22 8.93
CA THR A 60 -3.34 -0.26 8.84
C THR A 60 -2.87 -1.72 8.87
N VAL A 61 -1.55 -1.92 8.83
CA VAL A 61 -0.92 -3.24 8.98
C VAL A 61 -0.32 -3.36 10.37
N GLY A 62 -0.70 -4.39 11.12
CA GLY A 62 -0.17 -4.65 12.45
C GLY A 62 0.88 -5.74 12.50
N LYS A 63 0.76 -6.71 11.59
CA LYS A 63 1.62 -7.89 11.49
C LYS A 63 1.82 -8.27 10.02
N VAL A 64 2.86 -9.06 9.75
CA VAL A 64 3.11 -9.66 8.45
C VAL A 64 3.38 -11.15 8.65
N VAL A 65 2.69 -11.98 7.87
CA VAL A 65 2.96 -13.42 7.81
C VAL A 65 3.82 -13.69 6.59
N LEU A 66 5.00 -14.27 6.79
CA LEU A 66 5.87 -14.75 5.73
C LEU A 66 5.65 -16.25 5.57
N CYS A 67 5.22 -16.67 4.40
CA CYS A 67 5.02 -18.08 4.07
C CYS A 67 6.07 -18.52 3.04
N ASN A 68 6.95 -19.43 3.43
CA ASN A 68 7.92 -20.03 2.51
C ASN A 68 7.17 -20.74 1.37
N ALA A 69 7.40 -20.30 0.13
CA ALA A 69 6.67 -20.82 -1.02
C ALA A 69 7.06 -22.26 -1.41
N ILE A 70 8.19 -22.76 -0.91
CA ILE A 70 8.70 -24.11 -1.15
C ILE A 70 8.18 -25.08 -0.08
N THR A 71 8.34 -24.72 1.20
CA THR A 71 8.04 -25.61 2.34
C THR A 71 6.65 -25.43 2.92
N GLY A 72 6.03 -24.26 2.69
CA GLY A 72 4.78 -23.87 3.33
C GLY A 72 4.91 -23.44 4.79
N GLU A 73 6.14 -23.37 5.33
CA GLU A 73 6.39 -22.89 6.69
C GLU A 73 5.99 -21.42 6.81
N MET A 74 5.32 -21.06 7.90
CA MET A 74 4.87 -19.71 8.17
C MET A 74 5.56 -19.12 9.39
N LYS A 75 5.93 -17.84 9.28
CA LYS A 75 6.44 -17.03 10.39
C LYS A 75 5.67 -15.73 10.44
N THR A 76 5.24 -15.33 11.63
CA THR A 76 4.51 -14.09 11.86
C THR A 76 5.41 -13.07 12.56
N TYR A 77 5.49 -11.89 12.00
CA TYR A 77 6.25 -10.75 12.53
C TYR A 77 5.32 -9.60 12.87
N HIS A 78 5.60 -8.88 13.95
CA HIS A 78 5.05 -7.53 14.12
C HIS A 78 5.64 -6.62 13.05
N ILE A 79 4.87 -5.64 12.58
CA ILE A 79 5.29 -4.76 11.48
C ILE A 79 6.66 -4.09 11.73
N GLU A 80 6.96 -3.78 12.98
CA GLU A 80 8.20 -3.16 13.42
C GLU A 80 9.43 -4.08 13.32
N ASN A 81 9.20 -5.40 13.24
CA ASN A 81 10.23 -6.44 13.26
C ASN A 81 10.28 -7.25 11.97
N VAL A 82 9.65 -6.77 10.92
CA VAL A 82 9.67 -7.42 9.60
C VAL A 82 11.10 -7.39 9.05
N PRO A 83 11.62 -8.50 8.48
CA PRO A 83 12.95 -8.52 7.88
C PRO A 83 13.13 -7.44 6.81
N GLN A 84 14.34 -6.89 6.71
CA GLN A 84 14.63 -5.75 5.83
C GLN A 84 14.46 -6.06 4.34
N TRP A 85 14.60 -7.32 3.94
CA TRP A 85 14.40 -7.74 2.55
C TRP A 85 12.93 -7.75 2.10
N VAL A 86 11.98 -7.55 3.03
CA VAL A 86 10.55 -7.44 2.71
C VAL A 86 10.24 -6.00 2.31
N ASP A 87 9.99 -5.80 1.01
CA ASP A 87 9.78 -4.47 0.44
C ASP A 87 8.32 -4.02 0.49
N ARG A 88 7.36 -4.96 0.47
CA ARG A 88 5.93 -4.68 0.34
C ARG A 88 5.12 -5.10 1.55
N ALA A 89 5.46 -4.57 2.72
CA ALA A 89 4.67 -4.74 3.94
C ALA A 89 3.35 -3.95 3.91
N TYR A 90 3.35 -2.79 3.24
CA TYR A 90 2.16 -1.95 3.02
C TYR A 90 1.80 -1.94 1.54
N SER A 91 0.53 -2.22 1.20
CA SER A 91 0.06 -2.13 -0.17
C SER A 91 -0.03 -0.68 -0.64
N ALA A 92 0.12 -0.45 -1.96
CA ALA A 92 -0.03 0.88 -2.53
C ALA A 92 -1.44 1.44 -2.31
N ASP A 93 -2.47 0.64 -2.46
CA ASP A 93 -3.86 1.04 -2.20
C ASP A 93 -4.06 1.53 -0.77
N LEU A 94 -3.47 0.85 0.22
CA LEU A 94 -3.52 1.29 1.61
C LEU A 94 -2.81 2.64 1.81
N LEU A 95 -1.64 2.83 1.21
CA LEU A 95 -0.90 4.09 1.31
C LEU A 95 -1.65 5.25 0.67
N VAL A 96 -2.27 5.03 -0.49
CA VAL A 96 -3.15 6.01 -1.16
C VAL A 96 -4.32 6.37 -0.26
N GLN A 97 -5.05 5.40 0.28
CA GLN A 97 -6.18 5.64 1.18
C GLN A 97 -5.78 6.42 2.43
N LEU A 98 -4.63 6.10 3.02
CA LEU A 98 -4.13 6.84 4.19
C LEU A 98 -3.78 8.28 3.84
N PHE A 99 -3.14 8.50 2.68
CA PHE A 99 -2.82 9.86 2.24
C PHE A 99 -4.09 10.68 1.98
N ASP A 100 -5.08 10.13 1.27
CA ASP A 100 -6.34 10.80 0.97
C ASP A 100 -7.12 11.12 2.25
N TYR A 101 -7.14 10.18 3.19
CA TYR A 101 -7.75 10.39 4.50
C TYR A 101 -7.11 11.58 5.24
N TYR A 102 -5.78 11.63 5.33
CA TYR A 102 -5.09 12.75 5.94
C TYR A 102 -5.19 14.04 5.13
N GLY A 103 -5.15 13.96 3.81
CA GLY A 103 -5.26 15.08 2.90
C GLY A 103 -6.63 15.76 2.96
N THR A 104 -7.71 14.98 3.00
CA THR A 104 -9.08 15.49 3.10
C THR A 104 -9.40 16.06 4.47
N LEU A 105 -8.79 15.53 5.55
CA LEU A 105 -8.99 16.02 6.92
C LEU A 105 -8.06 17.18 7.31
N LYS A 106 -7.26 17.68 6.39
CA LYS A 106 -6.43 18.85 6.63
C LYS A 106 -7.31 20.02 7.12
N HIS A 107 -6.90 20.65 8.22
CA HIS A 107 -7.69 21.66 8.94
C HIS A 107 -8.98 21.14 9.63
N GLY A 108 -9.11 19.82 9.79
CA GLY A 108 -10.15 19.18 10.59
C GLY A 108 -11.41 18.80 9.82
N PHE A 109 -12.25 18.02 10.47
CA PHE A 109 -13.47 17.45 9.89
C PHE A 109 -14.45 18.51 9.37
N LEU A 110 -14.64 19.59 10.11
CA LEU A 110 -15.54 20.67 9.69
C LEU A 110 -15.06 21.37 8.40
N ASN A 111 -13.75 21.50 8.21
CA ASN A 111 -13.21 22.04 6.97
C ASN A 111 -13.47 21.11 5.79
N SER A 112 -13.30 19.78 5.96
CA SER A 112 -13.52 18.82 4.89
C SER A 112 -14.98 18.76 4.42
N VAL A 113 -15.93 19.04 5.33
CA VAL A 113 -17.37 18.98 5.03
C VAL A 113 -17.92 20.31 4.49
N LEU A 114 -17.43 21.44 5.03
CA LEU A 114 -18.05 22.75 4.77
C LEU A 114 -17.30 23.62 3.76
N SER A 115 -15.98 23.67 3.82
CA SER A 115 -15.20 24.58 2.97
C SER A 115 -14.17 23.91 2.07
N GLN A 116 -13.72 22.70 2.42
CA GLN A 116 -12.70 21.92 1.71
C GLN A 116 -11.40 22.70 1.39
N LYS A 117 -11.12 23.72 2.20
CA LYS A 117 -9.97 24.58 1.98
C LYS A 117 -8.67 23.80 2.18
N ASP A 118 -7.77 23.88 1.21
CA ASP A 118 -6.48 23.17 1.19
C ASP A 118 -6.58 21.64 1.37
N CYS A 119 -7.73 21.05 1.08
CA CYS A 119 -7.87 19.59 1.03
C CYS A 119 -7.17 19.03 -0.22
N LEU A 120 -6.47 17.94 -0.04
CA LEU A 120 -5.70 17.26 -1.08
C LEU A 120 -6.23 15.85 -1.28
N GLU A 121 -6.21 15.40 -2.52
CA GLU A 121 -6.59 14.04 -2.92
C GLU A 121 -5.60 13.52 -3.96
N THR A 122 -5.35 12.20 -3.97
CA THR A 122 -4.50 11.59 -4.98
C THR A 122 -5.21 11.54 -6.33
N THR A 123 -4.42 11.57 -7.42
CA THR A 123 -4.95 11.32 -8.77
C THR A 123 -5.20 9.83 -8.97
N ASP A 124 -5.99 9.49 -10.00
CA ASP A 124 -6.24 8.10 -10.37
C ASP A 124 -4.93 7.40 -10.77
N GLY A 125 -4.70 6.25 -10.13
CA GLY A 125 -3.55 5.40 -10.41
C GLY A 125 -2.29 5.78 -9.64
N TYR A 126 -1.38 4.83 -9.58
CA TYR A 126 -0.07 4.96 -8.96
C TYR A 126 0.96 4.13 -9.71
N ASN A 127 2.24 4.45 -9.51
CA ASN A 127 3.36 3.70 -10.05
C ASN A 127 4.39 3.41 -8.94
N TYR A 128 5.40 2.64 -9.28
CA TYR A 128 6.45 2.22 -8.36
C TYR A 128 7.82 2.73 -8.80
N LEU A 129 8.63 3.06 -7.82
CA LEU A 129 10.01 3.48 -7.98
C LEU A 129 10.89 2.73 -6.99
N ALA A 130 11.99 2.16 -7.46
CA ALA A 130 13.03 1.63 -6.59
C ALA A 130 13.97 2.78 -6.18
N LEU A 131 14.11 3.01 -4.89
CA LEU A 131 14.96 4.05 -4.33
C LEU A 131 15.56 3.56 -3.01
N ASP A 132 16.90 3.63 -2.90
CA ASP A 132 17.65 3.23 -1.70
C ASP A 132 17.33 1.80 -1.21
N ASP A 133 17.27 0.83 -2.16
CA ASP A 133 16.91 -0.57 -1.94
C ASP A 133 15.47 -0.82 -1.43
N ASP A 134 14.62 0.19 -1.43
CA ASP A 134 13.20 0.08 -1.08
C ASP A 134 12.29 0.31 -2.29
N VAL A 135 11.11 -0.27 -2.25
CA VAL A 135 10.05 0.02 -3.22
C VAL A 135 9.18 1.17 -2.70
N TRP A 136 9.12 2.24 -3.48
CA TRP A 136 8.30 3.41 -3.22
C TRP A 136 7.13 3.46 -4.20
N MET A 137 5.93 3.65 -3.68
CA MET A 137 4.76 4.02 -4.47
C MET A 137 4.77 5.53 -4.69
N TYR A 138 4.44 5.98 -5.91
CA TYR A 138 4.20 7.38 -6.16
C TYR A 138 2.92 7.63 -6.95
N THR A 139 2.25 8.74 -6.66
CA THR A 139 1.04 9.18 -7.33
C THR A 139 0.97 10.71 -7.36
N GLY A 140 0.22 11.27 -8.30
CA GLY A 140 -0.06 12.69 -8.36
C GLY A 140 -1.03 13.12 -7.25
N VAL A 141 -1.06 14.41 -6.96
CA VAL A 141 -1.95 15.02 -5.95
C VAL A 141 -2.64 16.23 -6.55
N THR A 142 -3.96 16.30 -6.40
CA THR A 142 -4.79 17.44 -6.80
C THR A 142 -5.42 18.12 -5.60
N SER A 143 -5.86 19.36 -5.78
CA SER A 143 -6.71 20.03 -4.81
C SER A 143 -8.17 19.62 -5.00
N VAL A 144 -8.88 19.36 -3.92
CA VAL A 144 -10.32 19.03 -3.94
C VAL A 144 -11.16 20.22 -4.41
N ASN A 145 -10.65 21.44 -4.27
CA ASN A 145 -11.31 22.67 -4.69
C ASN A 145 -10.96 23.08 -6.13
N GLY A 146 -11.70 22.55 -7.08
CA GLY A 146 -12.14 23.26 -8.29
C GLY A 146 -11.20 23.33 -9.49
N ASP A 147 -9.91 23.38 -9.38
CA ASP A 147 -9.01 23.29 -10.51
C ASP A 147 -8.30 21.93 -10.47
N GLN A 148 -8.63 21.03 -11.38
CA GLN A 148 -8.03 19.69 -11.52
C GLN A 148 -6.54 19.74 -11.94
N SER A 149 -5.83 20.78 -11.54
CA SER A 149 -4.39 20.88 -11.77
C SER A 149 -3.64 20.09 -10.72
N ASN A 150 -2.68 19.30 -11.14
CA ASN A 150 -1.75 18.64 -10.22
C ASN A 150 -1.02 19.70 -9.39
N VAL A 151 -1.20 19.63 -8.08
CA VAL A 151 -0.53 20.54 -7.13
C VAL A 151 0.75 19.94 -6.57
N GLY A 152 1.01 18.68 -6.87
CA GLY A 152 2.20 17.97 -6.43
C GLY A 152 2.16 16.47 -6.69
N PHE A 153 3.08 15.77 -6.06
CA PHE A 153 3.11 14.33 -6.03
C PHE A 153 3.55 13.82 -4.66
N VAL A 154 3.17 12.60 -4.35
CA VAL A 154 3.50 11.92 -3.10
C VAL A 154 4.29 10.66 -3.39
N LEU A 155 5.34 10.42 -2.60
CA LEU A 155 6.07 9.17 -2.53
C LEU A 155 5.83 8.52 -1.18
N SER A 156 5.51 7.23 -1.18
CA SER A 156 5.34 6.45 0.05
C SER A 156 6.14 5.16 -0.02
N ASN A 157 6.98 4.95 0.99
CA ASN A 157 7.76 3.73 1.13
C ASN A 157 6.85 2.57 1.55
N GLN A 158 6.83 1.49 0.78
CA GLN A 158 5.95 0.34 1.04
C GLN A 158 6.41 -0.54 2.21
N ARG A 159 7.63 -0.40 2.66
CA ARG A 159 8.17 -1.12 3.82
C ARG A 159 7.96 -0.36 5.13
N THR A 160 8.21 0.95 5.14
CA THR A 160 8.24 1.78 6.36
C THR A 160 7.02 2.67 6.54
N MET A 161 6.21 2.84 5.49
CA MET A 161 5.11 3.81 5.40
C MET A 161 5.58 5.28 5.45
N GLU A 162 6.89 5.53 5.34
CA GLU A 162 7.41 6.90 5.21
C GLU A 162 6.81 7.56 3.98
N THR A 163 6.20 8.72 4.16
CA THR A 163 5.52 9.44 3.09
C THR A 163 6.10 10.84 2.94
N LYS A 164 6.49 11.18 1.70
CA LYS A 164 7.04 12.48 1.31
C LYS A 164 6.11 13.14 0.29
N TYR A 165 5.68 14.35 0.58
CA TYR A 165 4.89 15.16 -0.33
C TYR A 165 5.76 16.24 -0.98
N TYR A 166 5.72 16.33 -2.30
CA TYR A 166 6.43 17.33 -3.09
C TYR A 166 5.42 18.24 -3.79
N LYS A 167 5.38 19.49 -3.38
CA LYS A 167 4.55 20.49 -4.03
C LYS A 167 5.17 20.88 -5.37
N VAL A 168 4.37 20.89 -6.44
CA VAL A 168 4.76 21.38 -7.76
C VAL A 168 3.82 22.51 -8.13
N GLU A 169 4.38 23.72 -8.34
CA GLU A 169 3.58 24.87 -8.72
C GLU A 169 3.33 24.88 -10.23
N GLY A 170 2.06 24.82 -10.65
CA GLY A 170 1.64 25.19 -11.98
C GLY A 170 1.70 24.15 -13.10
N ALA A 171 1.81 22.86 -12.82
CA ALA A 171 1.69 21.84 -13.87
C ALA A 171 0.26 21.39 -14.04
N THR A 172 -0.41 21.80 -15.10
CA THR A 172 -1.60 21.09 -15.60
C THR A 172 -1.13 19.82 -16.35
N GLU A 173 -1.94 18.73 -16.33
CA GLU A 173 -1.62 17.50 -17.07
C GLU A 173 -1.29 17.75 -18.56
N ALA A 174 -1.85 18.81 -19.14
CA ALA A 174 -1.55 19.25 -20.51
C ALA A 174 -0.13 19.79 -20.72
N SER A 175 0.62 20.08 -19.65
CA SER A 175 1.98 20.61 -19.72
C SER A 175 3.06 19.54 -19.53
N ALA A 176 2.67 18.31 -19.26
CA ALA A 176 3.58 17.19 -18.98
C ALA A 176 3.69 16.16 -20.13
N MET A 177 3.07 16.43 -21.29
CA MET A 177 3.18 15.63 -22.51
C MET A 177 4.20 16.21 -23.48
#